data_88dd3f20d0e787251cfc00035d0d21cd
#
_entry.id   88dd3f20d0e787251cfc00035d0d21cd
#
_cell.length_a   1.000
_cell.length_b   1.000
_cell.length_c   1.000
_cell.angle_alpha   90.00
_cell.angle_beta   90.00
_cell.angle_gamma   90.00
#
_symmetry.space_group_name_H-M   'P 1'
#
loop_
_entity.id
_entity.type
_entity.pdbx_description
1 polymer ?
#
loop_
_entity_poly.entity_id
_entity_poly.type
_entity_poly.pdbx_seq_one_letter_code
_entity_poly.pdbx_strand_id
1 'polypeptide(L)'
;MLINVKKWKDNNLHKKVIDFVEKNYKIIHFPDQDALNALICGNWKRLPLKYNLTMILDNNYENKFPCFSKEELREAKINPIIIHYTGGSKPWHLKNTHPYKQLYWKYLRMTPYRFSLPTELQPSNFLRSLVPKSVKKIIKTIINQ
;
A
#
# COMPACT_ATOMS: atom_id res chain seq x y z
N MET A 1 -1.74 7.01 -9.12
CA MET A 1 -2.09 8.43 -9.40
C MET A 1 -1.52 8.79 -10.77
N LEU A 2 -2.29 9.52 -11.61
CA LEU A 2 -1.81 10.14 -12.84
C LEU A 2 -1.56 11.62 -12.57
N ILE A 3 -0.38 12.10 -12.94
CA ILE A 3 0.04 13.48 -12.66
C ILE A 3 0.28 14.22 -13.96
N ASN A 4 -0.31 15.41 -14.12
CA ASN A 4 0.11 16.34 -15.15
C ASN A 4 1.39 17.04 -14.70
N VAL A 5 2.53 16.54 -15.16
CA VAL A 5 3.86 17.02 -14.75
C VAL A 5 4.07 18.50 -15.07
N LYS A 6 3.53 18.99 -16.19
CA LYS A 6 3.61 20.41 -16.54
C LYS A 6 2.90 21.26 -15.49
N LYS A 7 1.62 20.97 -15.21
CA LYS A 7 0.86 21.71 -14.19
C LYS A 7 1.50 21.58 -12.80
N TRP A 8 2.08 20.42 -12.47
CA TRP A 8 2.79 20.20 -11.22
C TRP A 8 3.96 21.16 -11.05
N LYS A 9 4.77 21.33 -12.11
CA LYS A 9 5.91 22.25 -12.12
C LYS A 9 5.45 23.71 -12.13
N ASP A 10 4.53 24.09 -13.03
CA ASP A 10 4.05 25.45 -13.18
C ASP A 10 3.42 26.01 -11.87
N ASN A 11 2.76 25.14 -11.10
CA ASN A 11 2.17 25.51 -9.81
C ASN A 11 3.14 25.33 -8.63
N ASN A 12 4.38 24.93 -8.86
CA ASN A 12 5.38 24.66 -7.82
C ASN A 12 4.85 23.74 -6.70
N LEU A 13 4.08 22.70 -7.10
CA LEU A 13 3.32 21.89 -6.16
C LEU A 13 4.23 21.08 -5.21
N HIS A 14 5.42 20.66 -5.65
CA HIS A 14 6.36 19.95 -4.81
C HIS A 14 6.78 20.77 -3.57
N LYS A 15 7.10 22.06 -3.76
CA LYS A 15 7.45 22.96 -2.65
C LYS A 15 6.25 23.17 -1.72
N LYS A 16 5.06 23.41 -2.29
CA LYS A 16 3.84 23.58 -1.49
C LYS A 16 3.53 22.35 -0.63
N VAL A 17 3.76 21.13 -1.16
CA VAL A 17 3.57 19.88 -0.40
C VAL A 17 4.55 19.82 0.77
N ILE A 18 5.84 20.11 0.56
CA ILE A 18 6.86 20.11 1.63
C ILE A 18 6.48 21.15 2.70
N ASP A 19 6.23 22.39 2.29
CA ASP A 19 5.85 23.48 3.20
C ASP A 19 4.59 23.15 4.01
N PHE A 20 3.62 22.47 3.38
CA PHE A 20 2.39 22.03 4.06
C PHE A 20 2.68 20.97 5.12
N VAL A 21 3.48 19.96 4.78
CA VAL A 21 3.87 18.89 5.72
C VAL A 21 4.64 19.46 6.90
N GLU A 22 5.63 20.33 6.66
CA GLU A 22 6.41 20.97 7.72
C GLU A 22 5.55 21.79 8.69
N LYS A 23 4.57 22.54 8.15
CA LYS A 23 3.66 23.36 8.98
C LYS A 23 2.65 22.52 9.76
N ASN A 24 2.29 21.35 9.26
CA ASN A 24 1.16 20.56 9.80
C ASN A 24 1.60 19.18 10.35
N TYR A 25 2.89 18.93 10.54
CA TYR A 25 3.42 17.60 10.91
C TYR A 25 2.78 17.00 12.18
N LYS A 26 2.27 17.83 13.08
CA LYS A 26 1.62 17.36 14.33
C LYS A 26 0.22 16.77 14.14
N ILE A 27 -0.46 17.12 13.03
CA ILE A 27 -1.86 16.77 12.81
C ILE A 27 -2.07 15.84 11.60
N ILE A 28 -1.11 15.76 10.70
CA ILE A 28 -1.17 14.89 9.53
C ILE A 28 -0.81 13.45 9.89
N HIS A 29 -1.52 12.48 9.29
CA HIS A 29 -1.29 11.05 9.50
C HIS A 29 -0.56 10.41 8.32
N PHE A 30 -0.90 10.82 7.10
CA PHE A 30 -0.33 10.33 5.85
C PHE A 30 0.23 11.52 5.06
N PRO A 31 1.51 11.87 5.29
CA PRO A 31 2.08 13.15 4.81
C PRO A 31 1.85 13.44 3.33
N ASP A 32 2.06 12.44 2.46
CA ASP A 32 1.85 12.56 1.01
C ASP A 32 0.38 12.70 0.63
N GLN A 33 -0.50 11.89 1.22
CA GLN A 33 -1.93 11.88 0.91
C GLN A 33 -2.64 13.12 1.47
N ASP A 34 -2.38 13.45 2.74
CA ASP A 34 -3.03 14.56 3.42
C ASP A 34 -2.65 15.89 2.77
N ALA A 35 -1.36 16.08 2.47
CA ALA A 35 -0.87 17.28 1.82
C ALA A 35 -1.45 17.44 0.40
N LEU A 36 -1.44 16.38 -0.41
CA LEU A 36 -2.01 16.43 -1.76
C LEU A 36 -3.51 16.67 -1.74
N ASN A 37 -4.24 16.02 -0.86
CA ASN A 37 -5.68 16.22 -0.72
C ASN A 37 -6.01 17.67 -0.31
N ALA A 38 -5.26 18.25 0.61
CA ALA A 38 -5.46 19.62 1.04
C ALA A 38 -5.14 20.65 -0.08
N LEU A 39 -4.02 20.44 -0.81
CA LEU A 39 -3.53 21.41 -1.78
C LEU A 39 -4.23 21.35 -3.14
N ILE A 40 -4.74 20.19 -3.54
CA ILE A 40 -5.42 20.00 -4.82
C ILE A 40 -6.91 19.68 -4.66
N CYS A 41 -7.48 19.98 -3.51
CA CYS A 41 -8.89 19.77 -3.20
C CYS A 41 -9.79 20.31 -4.33
N GLY A 42 -10.69 19.48 -4.84
CA GLY A 42 -11.58 19.82 -5.94
C GLY A 42 -10.95 19.87 -7.34
N ASN A 43 -9.63 19.86 -7.46
CA ASN A 43 -8.91 19.96 -8.74
C ASN A 43 -8.32 18.64 -9.24
N TRP A 44 -8.86 17.52 -8.79
CA TRP A 44 -8.47 16.18 -9.24
C TRP A 44 -9.65 15.43 -9.83
N LYS A 45 -9.38 14.51 -10.73
CA LYS A 45 -10.38 13.61 -11.30
C LYS A 45 -10.24 12.21 -10.68
N ARG A 46 -11.33 11.68 -10.20
CA ARG A 46 -11.39 10.29 -9.75
C ARG A 46 -11.27 9.34 -10.95
N LEU A 47 -10.39 8.39 -10.87
CA LEU A 47 -10.33 7.27 -11.80
C LEU A 47 -11.28 6.17 -11.32
N PRO A 48 -11.81 5.33 -12.25
CA PRO A 48 -12.53 4.14 -11.88
C PRO A 48 -11.72 3.24 -10.93
N LEU A 49 -12.39 2.60 -9.98
CA LEU A 49 -11.77 1.82 -8.91
C LEU A 49 -10.85 0.71 -9.44
N LYS A 50 -11.12 0.15 -10.61
CA LYS A 50 -10.27 -0.87 -11.26
C LYS A 50 -8.81 -0.44 -11.48
N TYR A 51 -8.53 0.87 -11.51
CA TYR A 51 -7.17 1.40 -11.63
C TYR A 51 -6.42 1.51 -10.30
N ASN A 52 -7.05 1.20 -9.20
CA ASN A 52 -6.41 1.13 -7.88
C ASN A 52 -7.25 0.29 -6.93
N LEU A 53 -7.47 -0.99 -7.27
CA LEU A 53 -8.19 -1.91 -6.41
C LEU A 53 -7.35 -2.21 -5.17
N THR A 54 -7.76 -1.65 -4.04
CA THR A 54 -7.18 -1.89 -2.71
C THR A 54 -7.82 -3.09 -2.03
N MET A 55 -7.61 -3.31 -0.74
CA MET A 55 -8.20 -4.42 0.06
C MET A 55 -9.75 -4.37 0.20
N ILE A 56 -10.44 -3.77 -0.73
CA ILE A 56 -11.88 -3.53 -0.76
C ILE A 56 -12.64 -4.81 -1.17
N LEU A 57 -12.36 -5.90 -0.51
CA LEU A 57 -12.94 -7.20 -0.89
C LEU A 57 -13.96 -7.68 0.14
N ASP A 58 -14.19 -6.91 1.19
CA ASP A 58 -15.24 -7.16 2.18
C ASP A 58 -16.62 -6.83 1.58
N ASN A 59 -17.58 -7.73 1.77
CA ASN A 59 -18.96 -7.56 1.33
C ASN A 59 -19.68 -6.36 2.00
N ASN A 60 -19.13 -5.84 3.09
CA ASN A 60 -19.63 -4.64 3.79
C ASN A 60 -19.03 -3.32 3.28
N TYR A 61 -18.22 -3.36 2.24
CA TYR A 61 -17.54 -2.17 1.73
C TYR A 61 -18.50 -1.10 1.21
N GLU A 62 -19.59 -1.51 0.59
CA GLU A 62 -20.63 -0.61 0.06
C GLU A 62 -21.18 0.33 1.13
N ASN A 63 -21.28 -0.14 2.38
CA ASN A 63 -21.75 0.66 3.51
C ASN A 63 -20.68 1.56 4.09
N LYS A 64 -19.38 1.23 3.90
CA LYS A 64 -18.28 2.02 4.42
C LYS A 64 -17.84 3.14 3.49
N PHE A 65 -18.03 2.97 2.19
CA PHE A 65 -17.53 3.91 1.17
C PHE A 65 -18.59 4.16 0.10
N PRO A 66 -19.62 4.96 0.40
CA PRO A 66 -20.75 5.21 -0.50
C PRO A 66 -20.38 5.97 -1.78
N CYS A 67 -19.11 6.34 -1.94
CA CYS A 67 -18.62 7.04 -3.13
C CYS A 67 -18.45 6.15 -4.37
N PHE A 68 -18.61 4.81 -4.24
CA PHE A 68 -18.53 3.86 -5.34
C PHE A 68 -19.85 3.17 -5.56
N SER A 69 -20.31 3.02 -6.81
CA SER A 69 -21.49 2.23 -7.11
C SER A 69 -21.20 0.73 -6.99
N LYS A 70 -22.28 -0.05 -6.84
CA LYS A 70 -22.18 -1.53 -6.81
C LYS A 70 -21.57 -2.10 -8.09
N GLU A 71 -21.94 -1.51 -9.22
CA GLU A 71 -21.46 -1.89 -10.55
C GLU A 71 -19.95 -1.62 -10.67
N GLU A 72 -19.49 -0.44 -10.22
CA GLU A 72 -18.06 -0.08 -10.21
C GLU A 72 -17.25 -1.03 -9.32
N LEU A 73 -17.77 -1.36 -8.14
CA LEU A 73 -17.16 -2.34 -7.24
C LEU A 73 -17.07 -3.73 -7.87
N ARG A 74 -18.16 -4.19 -8.50
CA ARG A 74 -18.20 -5.49 -9.19
C ARG A 74 -17.23 -5.53 -10.36
N GLU A 75 -17.21 -4.50 -11.21
CA GLU A 75 -16.27 -4.40 -12.33
C GLU A 75 -14.83 -4.43 -11.85
N ALA A 76 -14.51 -3.65 -10.84
CA ALA A 76 -13.15 -3.59 -10.28
C ALA A 76 -12.69 -4.93 -9.70
N LYS A 77 -13.62 -5.72 -9.11
CA LYS A 77 -13.31 -7.07 -8.60
C LYS A 77 -13.13 -8.09 -9.72
N ILE A 78 -13.85 -7.99 -10.82
CA ILE A 78 -13.77 -8.95 -11.94
C ILE A 78 -12.59 -8.63 -12.86
N ASN A 79 -12.41 -7.35 -13.18
CA ASN A 79 -11.44 -6.87 -14.16
C ASN A 79 -10.51 -5.78 -13.56
N PRO A 80 -9.76 -6.07 -12.49
CA PRO A 80 -8.83 -5.09 -11.94
C PRO A 80 -7.68 -4.84 -12.92
N ILE A 81 -7.35 -3.58 -13.16
CA ILE A 81 -6.18 -3.18 -13.96
C ILE A 81 -4.96 -3.03 -13.06
N ILE A 82 -5.14 -2.43 -11.88
CA ILE A 82 -4.08 -2.32 -10.87
C ILE A 82 -4.62 -2.87 -9.55
N ILE A 83 -3.94 -3.88 -9.02
CA ILE A 83 -4.20 -4.43 -7.69
C ILE A 83 -3.19 -3.82 -6.73
N HIS A 84 -3.68 -3.10 -5.75
CA HIS A 84 -2.84 -2.44 -4.76
C HIS A 84 -2.96 -3.17 -3.41
N TYR A 85 -1.94 -3.94 -3.07
CA TYR A 85 -1.87 -4.68 -1.81
C TYR A 85 -1.59 -3.74 -0.64
N THR A 86 -2.64 -3.07 -0.14
CA THR A 86 -2.58 -2.16 1.02
C THR A 86 -2.58 -2.91 2.35
N GLY A 87 -2.24 -2.20 3.43
CA GLY A 87 -2.23 -2.76 4.78
C GLY A 87 -0.98 -3.58 5.13
N GLY A 88 -0.91 -4.07 6.36
CA GLY A 88 0.26 -4.77 6.91
C GLY A 88 0.45 -6.19 6.39
N SER A 89 -0.64 -6.89 6.06
CA SER A 89 -0.57 -8.25 5.50
C SER A 89 -0.35 -8.18 3.99
N LYS A 90 0.82 -8.59 3.55
CA LYS A 90 1.25 -8.51 2.14
C LYS A 90 1.19 -9.88 1.46
N PRO A 91 1.05 -9.97 0.12
CA PRO A 91 0.93 -11.24 -0.61
C PRO A 91 2.13 -12.17 -0.45
N TRP A 92 3.28 -11.65 -0.06
CA TRP A 92 4.48 -12.46 0.25
C TRP A 92 4.49 -13.02 1.68
N HIS A 93 3.50 -12.70 2.53
CA HIS A 93 3.32 -13.37 3.80
C HIS A 93 2.58 -14.70 3.63
N LEU A 94 3.04 -15.75 4.34
CA LEU A 94 2.47 -17.10 4.23
C LEU A 94 0.97 -17.11 4.57
N LYS A 95 0.58 -16.42 5.65
CA LYS A 95 -0.80 -16.37 6.14
C LYS A 95 -1.70 -15.34 5.44
N ASN A 96 -1.18 -14.65 4.40
CA ASN A 96 -2.01 -13.67 3.67
C ASN A 96 -3.13 -14.39 2.90
N THR A 97 -4.35 -13.93 3.10
CA THR A 97 -5.58 -14.48 2.49
C THR A 97 -6.13 -13.61 1.36
N HIS A 98 -5.35 -12.67 0.84
CA HIS A 98 -5.79 -11.77 -0.23
C HIS A 98 -6.19 -12.58 -1.49
N PRO A 99 -7.38 -12.36 -2.08
CA PRO A 99 -7.89 -13.15 -3.21
C PRO A 99 -6.96 -13.16 -4.41
N TYR A 100 -6.24 -12.06 -4.64
CA TYR A 100 -5.27 -11.94 -5.74
C TYR A 100 -3.84 -12.26 -5.33
N LYS A 101 -3.61 -12.92 -4.19
CA LYS A 101 -2.27 -13.33 -3.74
C LYS A 101 -1.51 -14.10 -4.82
N GLN A 102 -2.21 -15.00 -5.54
CA GLN A 102 -1.61 -15.81 -6.59
C GLN A 102 -1.08 -14.99 -7.78
N LEU A 103 -1.71 -13.84 -8.08
CA LEU A 103 -1.21 -12.95 -9.14
C LEU A 103 0.14 -12.33 -8.77
N TYR A 104 0.34 -11.94 -7.52
CA TYR A 104 1.64 -11.49 -7.05
C TYR A 104 2.73 -12.54 -7.32
N TRP A 105 2.49 -13.80 -6.92
CA TRP A 105 3.44 -14.88 -7.11
C TRP A 105 3.65 -15.23 -8.58
N LYS A 106 2.60 -15.17 -9.40
CA LYS A 106 2.70 -15.36 -10.85
C LYS A 106 3.68 -14.34 -11.47
N TYR A 107 3.50 -13.05 -11.18
CA TYR A 107 4.36 -12.00 -11.72
C TYR A 107 5.77 -12.04 -11.13
N LEU A 108 5.92 -12.33 -9.85
CA LEU A 108 7.23 -12.49 -9.21
C LEU A 108 8.08 -13.55 -9.91
N ARG A 109 7.46 -14.67 -10.29
CA ARG A 109 8.16 -15.78 -11.01
C ARG A 109 8.65 -15.39 -12.41
N MET A 110 8.16 -14.29 -12.97
CA MET A 110 8.60 -13.72 -14.26
C MET A 110 9.77 -12.75 -14.09
N THR A 111 10.29 -12.56 -12.87
CA THR A 111 11.40 -11.67 -12.55
C THR A 111 12.64 -12.47 -12.14
N PRO A 112 13.82 -11.81 -12.01
CA PRO A 112 15.01 -12.46 -11.43
C PRO A 112 14.79 -13.07 -10.03
N TYR A 113 13.78 -12.59 -9.30
CA TYR A 113 13.41 -13.06 -7.95
C TYR A 113 12.45 -14.26 -7.94
N ARG A 114 12.33 -14.98 -9.06
CA ARG A 114 11.38 -16.10 -9.26
C ARG A 114 11.45 -17.22 -8.22
N PHE A 115 12.60 -17.41 -7.58
CA PHE A 115 12.82 -18.43 -6.54
C PHE A 115 12.60 -17.92 -5.12
N SER A 116 12.15 -16.66 -4.95
CA SER A 116 11.85 -16.12 -3.62
C SER A 116 10.72 -16.93 -2.96
N LEU A 117 10.90 -17.17 -1.67
CA LEU A 117 9.91 -17.85 -0.82
C LEU A 117 9.10 -16.81 -0.03
N PRO A 118 7.92 -17.18 0.50
CA PRO A 118 7.22 -16.38 1.50
C PRO A 118 8.17 -15.94 2.63
N THR A 119 7.95 -14.74 3.16
CA THR A 119 8.88 -14.11 4.13
C THR A 119 9.20 -15.02 5.31
N GLU A 120 8.21 -15.77 5.81
CA GLU A 120 8.35 -16.66 6.95
C GLU A 120 9.17 -17.92 6.62
N LEU A 121 9.23 -18.31 5.35
CA LEU A 121 9.96 -19.49 4.86
C LEU A 121 11.37 -19.14 4.37
N GLN A 122 11.75 -17.87 4.34
CA GLN A 122 13.12 -17.50 4.02
C GLN A 122 14.07 -18.03 5.10
N PRO A 123 15.22 -18.64 4.73
CA PRO A 123 16.13 -19.28 5.68
C PRO A 123 16.54 -18.37 6.85
N SER A 124 16.80 -17.09 6.58
CA SER A 124 17.14 -16.09 7.60
C SER A 124 16.03 -15.87 8.62
N ASN A 125 14.78 -15.82 8.17
CA ASN A 125 13.63 -15.60 9.04
C ASN A 125 13.22 -16.89 9.76
N PHE A 126 13.35 -18.02 9.10
CA PHE A 126 13.14 -19.33 9.72
C PHE A 126 14.11 -19.55 10.89
N LEU A 127 15.42 -19.38 10.66
CA LEU A 127 16.42 -19.46 11.73
C LEU A 127 16.14 -18.46 12.86
N ARG A 128 15.77 -17.24 12.52
CA ARG A 128 15.38 -16.21 13.50
C ARG A 128 14.14 -16.60 14.30
N SER A 129 13.21 -17.39 13.74
CA SER A 129 12.02 -17.87 14.44
C SER A 129 12.37 -18.86 15.56
N LEU A 130 13.44 -19.65 15.38
CA LEU A 130 13.91 -20.64 16.35
C LEU A 130 14.59 -20.00 17.58
N VAL A 131 14.99 -18.72 17.50
CA VAL A 131 15.61 -18.02 18.63
C VAL A 131 14.56 -17.65 19.67
N PRO A 132 14.71 -18.04 20.96
CA PRO A 132 13.79 -17.70 22.04
C PRO A 132 13.57 -16.19 22.18
N LYS A 133 12.36 -15.78 22.59
CA LYS A 133 12.02 -14.36 22.77
C LYS A 133 12.94 -13.64 23.75
N SER A 134 13.40 -14.31 24.81
CA SER A 134 14.38 -13.80 25.78
C SER A 134 15.69 -13.40 25.13
N VAL A 135 16.23 -14.28 24.28
CA VAL A 135 17.49 -14.03 23.56
C VAL A 135 17.33 -12.88 22.55
N LYS A 136 16.19 -12.82 21.83
CA LYS A 136 15.88 -11.70 20.91
C LYS A 136 15.85 -10.34 21.63
N LYS A 137 15.33 -10.32 22.87
CA LYS A 137 15.29 -9.10 23.69
C LYS A 137 16.69 -8.62 24.05
N ILE A 138 17.57 -9.55 24.43
CA ILE A 138 18.98 -9.25 24.77
C ILE A 138 19.73 -8.69 23.55
N ILE A 139 19.61 -9.37 22.40
CA ILE A 139 20.25 -8.91 21.14
C ILE A 139 19.79 -7.50 20.78
N LYS A 140 18.49 -7.21 20.87
CA LYS A 140 17.94 -5.89 20.56
C LYS A 140 18.47 -4.79 21.51
N THR A 141 18.71 -5.12 22.79
CA THR A 141 19.28 -4.19 23.75
C THR A 141 20.75 -3.86 23.42
N ILE A 142 21.52 -4.86 22.98
CA ILE A 142 22.95 -4.68 22.61
C ILE A 142 23.11 -3.85 21.34
N ILE A 143 22.25 -4.05 20.34
CA ILE A 143 22.35 -3.36 19.03
C ILE A 143 21.90 -1.89 19.14
N ASN A 144 21.06 -1.55 20.09
CA ASN A 144 20.53 -0.20 20.28
C ASN A 144 21.36 0.65 21.29
N GLN A 145 22.53 0.17 21.69
CA GLN A 145 23.57 0.93 22.40
C GLN A 145 24.64 1.42 21.44
#